data_b17b4c936bda54de2c6b410a1ee091e4
#
_entry.id   b17b4c936bda54de2c6b410a1ee091e4
#
_cell.length_a   1.000
_cell.length_b   1.000
_cell.length_c   1.000
_cell.angle_alpha   90.00
_cell.angle_beta   90.00
_cell.angle_gamma   90.00
#
_symmetry.space_group_name_H-M   'P 1'
#
loop_
_entity.id
_entity.type
_entity.pdbx_description
1 polymer ?
#
loop_
_entity_poly.entity_id
_entity_poly.type
_entity_poly.pdbx_seq_one_letter_code
_entity_poly.pdbx_strand_id
1 'polypeptide(L)'
;MSLSGKVAIVTGSGRGLGLSYARELARQGAAVVINDVDATVAEEAVALIQADGGKAAAVVAPVGSTEVAEQLVQAAVEAFGRLDILVANAGILRDKSLLKMTDEDFDLVINVHLRGTFTCVREAFAYFKENGIAGRIITIGSPTGQRGNFGQTNYAAAKAGIVGMVRTWALEMKKAGVTANAVIPVAATAMTKTVPYFRKAVEADERGEAMPAFFRHELGFGTADDVAGLVAFLASDEAAGITGQAIGAGGDRLQLWTHPEAAATEYREGGWRYQDLVENFGPLFGNKLQSVGEEFLPLPEELQPEAQPAAATAKVR
;
A
#
# COMPACT_ATOMS: atom_id res chain seq x y z
N MET A 1 -2.35 -15.61 -20.76
CA MET A 1 -2.16 -14.29 -20.12
C MET A 1 -3.53 -13.82 -19.65
N SER A 2 -3.72 -13.75 -18.35
CA SER A 2 -5.04 -13.50 -17.73
C SER A 2 -5.56 -12.06 -17.91
N LEU A 3 -4.68 -11.11 -18.26
CA LEU A 3 -5.03 -9.70 -18.46
C LEU A 3 -4.93 -9.24 -19.92
N SER A 4 -4.93 -10.18 -20.86
CA SER A 4 -4.85 -9.84 -22.30
C SER A 4 -6.00 -8.91 -22.72
N GLY A 5 -5.67 -7.78 -23.37
CA GLY A 5 -6.64 -6.77 -23.80
C GLY A 5 -7.16 -5.84 -22.70
N LYS A 6 -6.71 -5.99 -21.47
CA LYS A 6 -6.99 -5.05 -20.36
C LYS A 6 -5.99 -3.89 -20.38
N VAL A 7 -6.39 -2.76 -19.81
CA VAL A 7 -5.56 -1.57 -19.65
C VAL A 7 -5.52 -1.17 -18.17
N ALA A 8 -4.34 -0.95 -17.65
CA ALA A 8 -4.10 -0.58 -16.26
C ALA A 8 -3.45 0.80 -16.13
N ILE A 9 -3.83 1.55 -15.11
CA ILE A 9 -3.08 2.70 -14.60
C ILE A 9 -2.42 2.29 -13.30
N VAL A 10 -1.12 2.56 -13.15
CA VAL A 10 -0.40 2.39 -11.87
C VAL A 10 0.23 3.72 -11.47
N THR A 11 -0.21 4.30 -10.35
CA THR A 11 0.36 5.57 -9.87
C THR A 11 1.64 5.35 -9.06
N GLY A 12 2.62 6.26 -9.18
CA GLY A 12 3.92 6.11 -8.52
C GLY A 12 4.66 4.85 -8.98
N SER A 13 4.68 4.61 -10.28
CA SER A 13 5.13 3.34 -10.87
C SER A 13 6.45 3.41 -11.64
N GLY A 14 7.19 4.51 -11.52
CA GLY A 14 8.52 4.61 -12.11
C GLY A 14 9.57 3.71 -11.44
N ARG A 15 9.35 3.31 -10.18
CA ARG A 15 10.29 2.48 -9.38
C ARG A 15 9.60 1.69 -8.27
N GLY A 16 10.37 0.82 -7.61
CA GLY A 16 9.95 0.06 -6.41
C GLY A 16 8.71 -0.79 -6.62
N LEU A 17 7.81 -0.81 -5.64
CA LEU A 17 6.57 -1.59 -5.68
C LEU A 17 5.73 -1.28 -6.92
N GLY A 18 5.53 0.01 -7.23
CA GLY A 18 4.72 0.42 -8.38
C GLY A 18 5.26 -0.10 -9.71
N LEU A 19 6.58 -0.08 -9.90
CA LEU A 19 7.23 -0.65 -11.09
C LEU A 19 7.06 -2.17 -11.16
N SER A 20 7.25 -2.88 -10.05
CA SER A 20 7.00 -4.34 -10.01
C SER A 20 5.55 -4.67 -10.34
N TYR A 21 4.59 -3.92 -9.82
CA TYR A 21 3.18 -4.09 -10.17
C TYR A 21 2.92 -3.87 -11.66
N ALA A 22 3.45 -2.78 -12.21
CA ALA A 22 3.29 -2.43 -13.63
C ALA A 22 3.89 -3.50 -14.54
N ARG A 23 5.08 -4.00 -14.21
CA ARG A 23 5.76 -5.07 -14.98
C ARG A 23 4.97 -6.38 -14.92
N GLU A 24 4.47 -6.76 -13.74
CA GLU A 24 3.70 -8.00 -13.60
C GLU A 24 2.37 -7.90 -14.36
N LEU A 25 1.63 -6.79 -14.27
CA LEU A 25 0.43 -6.56 -15.07
C LEU A 25 0.72 -6.66 -16.57
N ALA A 26 1.83 -6.07 -17.03
CA ALA A 26 2.26 -6.16 -18.43
C ALA A 26 2.62 -7.60 -18.84
N ARG A 27 3.33 -8.37 -17.99
CA ARG A 27 3.62 -9.79 -18.23
C ARG A 27 2.36 -10.62 -18.35
N GLN A 28 1.28 -10.26 -17.62
CA GLN A 28 -0.02 -10.90 -17.73
C GLN A 28 -0.82 -10.44 -18.94
N GLY A 29 -0.30 -9.50 -19.74
CA GLY A 29 -0.85 -9.07 -21.03
C GLY A 29 -1.62 -7.76 -21.00
N ALA A 30 -1.64 -7.02 -19.89
CA ALA A 30 -2.23 -5.69 -19.84
C ALA A 30 -1.33 -4.66 -20.54
N ALA A 31 -1.93 -3.63 -21.13
CA ALA A 31 -1.24 -2.38 -21.43
C ALA A 31 -1.22 -1.50 -20.16
N VAL A 32 -0.13 -0.77 -19.89
CA VAL A 32 0.03 -0.07 -18.62
C VAL A 32 0.36 1.40 -18.82
N VAL A 33 -0.38 2.27 -18.14
CA VAL A 33 0.00 3.69 -17.96
C VAL A 33 0.84 3.81 -16.70
N ILE A 34 2.08 4.21 -16.87
CA ILE A 34 3.05 4.52 -15.82
C ILE A 34 2.84 5.98 -15.40
N ASN A 35 2.68 6.22 -14.11
CA ASN A 35 2.66 7.58 -13.57
C ASN A 35 3.76 7.76 -12.53
N ASP A 36 4.52 8.80 -12.66
CA ASP A 36 5.46 9.27 -11.65
C ASP A 36 5.59 10.80 -11.74
N VAL A 37 6.18 11.43 -10.73
CA VAL A 37 6.52 12.87 -10.75
C VAL A 37 7.85 13.14 -11.44
N ASP A 38 8.70 12.12 -11.57
CA ASP A 38 10.01 12.15 -12.20
C ASP A 38 9.91 11.59 -13.64
N ALA A 39 10.13 12.46 -14.62
CA ALA A 39 10.04 12.10 -16.03
C ALA A 39 11.04 11.00 -16.42
N THR A 40 12.28 11.10 -15.96
CA THR A 40 13.34 10.14 -16.28
C THR A 40 12.96 8.75 -15.80
N VAL A 41 12.51 8.66 -14.55
CA VAL A 41 12.13 7.39 -13.92
C VAL A 41 10.88 6.78 -14.59
N ALA A 42 9.92 7.62 -15.00
CA ALA A 42 8.74 7.16 -15.73
C ALA A 42 9.08 6.61 -17.12
N GLU A 43 9.95 7.31 -17.85
CA GLU A 43 10.40 6.89 -19.19
C GLU A 43 11.24 5.61 -19.15
N GLU A 44 12.12 5.47 -18.17
CA GLU A 44 12.90 4.24 -17.94
C GLU A 44 11.98 3.04 -17.64
N ALA A 45 10.93 3.24 -16.83
CA ALA A 45 9.95 2.20 -16.55
C ALA A 45 9.17 1.77 -17.81
N VAL A 46 8.78 2.72 -18.66
CA VAL A 46 8.15 2.43 -19.95
C VAL A 46 9.09 1.64 -20.85
N ALA A 47 10.34 2.09 -21.00
CA ALA A 47 11.34 1.41 -21.82
C ALA A 47 11.58 -0.03 -21.35
N LEU A 48 11.64 -0.25 -20.03
CA LEU A 48 11.83 -1.56 -19.44
C LEU A 48 10.65 -2.51 -19.77
N ILE A 49 9.41 -2.03 -19.62
CA ILE A 49 8.22 -2.83 -19.95
C ILE A 49 8.16 -3.15 -21.44
N GLN A 50 8.52 -2.20 -22.29
CA GLN A 50 8.54 -2.40 -23.75
C GLN A 50 9.64 -3.37 -24.18
N ALA A 51 10.82 -3.33 -23.53
CA ALA A 51 11.90 -4.28 -23.76
C ALA A 51 11.50 -5.73 -23.37
N ASP A 52 10.66 -5.88 -22.35
CA ASP A 52 10.05 -7.16 -21.96
C ASP A 52 8.88 -7.59 -22.90
N GLY A 53 8.60 -6.84 -23.96
CA GLY A 53 7.52 -7.10 -24.93
C GLY A 53 6.14 -6.62 -24.50
N GLY A 54 6.02 -5.89 -23.42
CA GLY A 54 4.77 -5.29 -22.95
C GLY A 54 4.44 -3.96 -23.65
N LYS A 55 3.28 -3.39 -23.32
CA LYS A 55 2.81 -2.08 -23.80
C LYS A 55 2.75 -1.11 -22.63
N ALA A 56 3.43 0.03 -22.74
CA ALA A 56 3.38 1.06 -21.72
C ALA A 56 3.41 2.47 -22.31
N ALA A 57 2.81 3.42 -21.59
CA ALA A 57 2.86 4.85 -21.85
C ALA A 57 3.07 5.59 -20.52
N ALA A 58 3.69 6.78 -20.54
CA ALA A 58 3.98 7.55 -19.33
C ALA A 58 3.06 8.77 -19.19
N VAL A 59 2.70 9.09 -17.95
CA VAL A 59 2.10 10.36 -17.53
C VAL A 59 2.93 10.93 -16.37
N VAL A 60 3.59 12.05 -16.60
CA VAL A 60 4.43 12.71 -15.60
C VAL A 60 3.61 13.79 -14.90
N ALA A 61 3.10 13.48 -13.72
CA ALA A 61 2.27 14.39 -12.93
C ALA A 61 2.17 13.97 -11.47
N PRO A 62 2.04 14.90 -10.50
CA PRO A 62 1.79 14.60 -9.10
C PRO A 62 0.32 14.26 -8.88
N VAL A 63 0.03 13.09 -8.28
CA VAL A 63 -1.34 12.76 -7.85
C VAL A 63 -1.83 13.69 -6.73
N GLY A 64 -3.15 13.80 -6.54
CA GLY A 64 -3.77 14.59 -5.47
C GLY A 64 -4.81 15.60 -5.98
N SER A 65 -4.87 15.87 -7.28
CA SER A 65 -5.88 16.72 -7.88
C SER A 65 -6.81 15.94 -8.83
N THR A 66 -7.98 16.51 -9.12
CA THR A 66 -8.94 15.95 -10.06
C THR A 66 -8.38 15.97 -11.48
N GLU A 67 -7.76 17.07 -11.86
CA GLU A 67 -7.21 17.31 -13.19
C GLU A 67 -6.16 16.25 -13.57
N VAL A 68 -5.29 15.87 -12.61
CA VAL A 68 -4.32 14.80 -12.84
C VAL A 68 -4.99 13.43 -12.94
N ALA A 69 -6.03 13.19 -12.13
CA ALA A 69 -6.78 11.94 -12.22
C ALA A 69 -7.51 11.80 -13.58
N GLU A 70 -8.12 12.87 -14.09
CA GLU A 70 -8.71 12.94 -15.43
C GLU A 70 -7.65 12.70 -16.51
N GLN A 71 -6.49 13.36 -16.41
CA GLN A 71 -5.37 13.17 -17.33
C GLN A 71 -4.90 11.70 -17.40
N LEU A 72 -4.84 11.02 -16.26
CA LEU A 72 -4.46 9.60 -16.21
C LEU A 72 -5.47 8.70 -16.94
N VAL A 73 -6.76 8.91 -16.72
CA VAL A 73 -7.83 8.17 -17.42
C VAL A 73 -7.79 8.47 -18.91
N GLN A 74 -7.67 9.74 -19.29
CA GLN A 74 -7.57 10.16 -20.68
C GLN A 74 -6.37 9.52 -21.38
N ALA A 75 -5.19 9.51 -20.76
CA ALA A 75 -3.99 8.89 -21.32
C ALA A 75 -4.18 7.37 -21.56
N ALA A 76 -4.86 6.66 -20.67
CA ALA A 76 -5.17 5.24 -20.87
C ALA A 76 -6.08 5.03 -22.09
N VAL A 77 -7.11 5.88 -22.23
CA VAL A 77 -8.06 5.80 -23.36
C VAL A 77 -7.39 6.19 -24.68
N GLU A 78 -6.59 7.27 -24.71
CA GLU A 78 -5.90 7.72 -25.92
C GLU A 78 -4.83 6.72 -26.39
N ALA A 79 -4.04 6.18 -25.47
CA ALA A 79 -2.96 5.27 -25.82
C ALA A 79 -3.44 3.85 -26.15
N PHE A 80 -4.50 3.36 -25.45
CA PHE A 80 -4.87 1.94 -25.48
C PHE A 80 -6.38 1.68 -25.67
N GLY A 81 -7.20 2.72 -25.81
CA GLY A 81 -8.62 2.65 -26.17
C GLY A 81 -9.57 2.40 -24.99
N ARG A 82 -9.08 2.13 -23.77
CA ARG A 82 -9.91 1.80 -22.59
C ARG A 82 -9.16 1.92 -21.27
N LEU A 83 -9.87 1.78 -20.17
CA LEU A 83 -9.32 1.54 -18.84
C LEU A 83 -10.09 0.41 -18.17
N ASP A 84 -9.41 -0.53 -17.51
CA ASP A 84 -9.99 -1.68 -16.79
C ASP A 84 -9.52 -1.78 -15.35
N ILE A 85 -8.29 -1.34 -15.06
CA ILE A 85 -7.60 -1.57 -13.80
C ILE A 85 -6.98 -0.25 -13.32
N LEU A 86 -7.21 0.11 -12.05
CA LEU A 86 -6.48 1.16 -11.38
C LEU A 86 -5.72 0.59 -10.18
N VAL A 87 -4.40 0.80 -10.14
CA VAL A 87 -3.54 0.56 -8.97
C VAL A 87 -3.13 1.91 -8.39
N ALA A 88 -3.78 2.34 -7.32
CA ALA A 88 -3.47 3.59 -6.60
C ALA A 88 -2.34 3.32 -5.60
N ASN A 89 -1.08 3.46 -6.07
CA ASN A 89 0.13 3.11 -5.33
C ASN A 89 0.95 4.32 -4.89
N ALA A 90 0.88 5.46 -5.57
CA ALA A 90 1.71 6.63 -5.29
C ALA A 90 1.77 6.98 -3.79
N GLY A 91 2.97 7.29 -3.30
CA GLY A 91 3.16 7.56 -1.88
C GLY A 91 4.53 8.14 -1.53
N ILE A 92 4.58 8.81 -0.40
CA ILE A 92 5.79 9.43 0.17
C ILE A 92 5.84 9.20 1.69
N LEU A 93 7.01 9.40 2.29
CA LEU A 93 7.17 9.46 3.74
C LEU A 93 7.63 10.85 4.20
N ARG A 94 7.11 11.28 5.35
CA ARG A 94 7.55 12.45 6.11
C ARG A 94 7.48 12.09 7.60
N ASP A 95 8.31 11.11 7.99
CA ASP A 95 8.29 10.51 9.31
C ASP A 95 8.92 11.45 10.34
N LYS A 96 8.15 11.83 11.33
CA LYS A 96 8.58 12.64 12.48
C LYS A 96 7.74 12.28 13.70
N SER A 97 8.34 12.34 14.90
CA SER A 97 7.54 12.22 16.13
C SER A 97 6.46 13.30 16.17
N LEU A 98 5.34 13.04 16.87
CA LEU A 98 4.17 13.92 16.90
C LEU A 98 4.52 15.39 17.18
N LEU A 99 5.42 15.65 18.14
CA LEU A 99 5.82 17.02 18.50
C LEU A 99 6.74 17.70 17.47
N LYS A 100 7.31 16.96 16.52
CA LYS A 100 8.21 17.48 15.48
C LYS A 100 7.58 17.50 14.09
N MET A 101 6.43 16.85 13.92
CA MET A 101 5.70 16.84 12.66
C MET A 101 5.09 18.21 12.42
N THR A 102 5.35 18.78 11.25
CA THR A 102 4.75 20.06 10.86
C THR A 102 3.43 19.83 10.12
N ASP A 103 2.61 20.89 10.00
CA ASP A 103 1.36 20.82 9.22
C ASP A 103 1.66 20.48 7.75
N GLU A 104 2.75 21.00 7.18
CA GLU A 104 3.17 20.70 5.81
C GLU A 104 3.56 19.24 5.63
N ASP A 105 4.26 18.63 6.61
CA ASP A 105 4.59 17.20 6.59
C ASP A 105 3.31 16.35 6.63
N PHE A 106 2.34 16.75 7.44
CA PHE A 106 1.06 16.08 7.57
C PHE A 106 0.24 16.21 6.29
N ASP A 107 0.00 17.43 5.83
CA ASP A 107 -0.83 17.73 4.67
C ASP A 107 -0.29 17.11 3.38
N LEU A 108 1.03 17.14 3.18
CA LEU A 108 1.64 16.55 2.00
C LEU A 108 1.42 15.03 1.93
N VAL A 109 1.58 14.32 3.05
CA VAL A 109 1.35 12.87 3.11
C VAL A 109 -0.13 12.55 2.89
N ILE A 110 -1.05 13.28 3.53
CA ILE A 110 -2.49 13.11 3.32
C ILE A 110 -2.87 13.41 1.86
N ASN A 111 -2.32 14.47 1.27
CA ASN A 111 -2.64 14.84 -0.10
C ASN A 111 -2.20 13.76 -1.09
N VAL A 112 -0.97 13.26 -0.98
CA VAL A 112 -0.44 12.26 -1.93
C VAL A 112 -1.14 10.90 -1.73
N HIS A 113 -1.19 10.40 -0.50
CA HIS A 113 -1.72 9.06 -0.24
C HIS A 113 -3.24 9.00 -0.27
N LEU A 114 -3.90 9.80 0.59
CA LEU A 114 -5.34 9.67 0.81
C LEU A 114 -6.13 10.37 -0.29
N ARG A 115 -5.86 11.65 -0.52
CA ARG A 115 -6.54 12.43 -1.55
C ARG A 115 -6.18 11.93 -2.96
N GLY A 116 -4.90 11.60 -3.22
CA GLY A 116 -4.45 11.06 -4.50
C GLY A 116 -5.13 9.73 -4.84
N THR A 117 -5.25 8.83 -3.87
CA THR A 117 -6.03 7.60 -4.04
C THR A 117 -7.51 7.91 -4.32
N PHE A 118 -8.12 8.81 -3.53
CA PHE A 118 -9.53 9.17 -3.70
C PHE A 118 -9.82 9.76 -5.09
N THR A 119 -9.05 10.73 -5.55
CA THR A 119 -9.29 11.39 -6.84
C THR A 119 -9.12 10.40 -8.00
N CYS A 120 -8.06 9.60 -8.01
CA CYS A 120 -7.84 8.60 -9.06
C CYS A 120 -8.94 7.53 -9.07
N VAL A 121 -9.38 7.04 -7.90
CA VAL A 121 -10.45 6.04 -7.82
C VAL A 121 -11.78 6.62 -8.30
N ARG A 122 -12.10 7.86 -7.93
CA ARG A 122 -13.34 8.52 -8.36
C ARG A 122 -13.42 8.63 -9.88
N GLU A 123 -12.36 9.11 -10.54
CA GLU A 123 -12.34 9.27 -11.99
C GLU A 123 -12.32 7.92 -12.73
N ALA A 124 -11.55 6.95 -12.25
CA ALA A 124 -11.58 5.59 -12.81
C ALA A 124 -12.97 4.96 -12.67
N PHE A 125 -13.63 5.11 -11.52
CA PHE A 125 -14.98 4.59 -11.32
C PHE A 125 -16.03 5.29 -12.16
N ALA A 126 -15.92 6.61 -12.34
CA ALA A 126 -16.79 7.36 -13.26
C ALA A 126 -16.69 6.80 -14.68
N TYR A 127 -15.46 6.59 -15.17
CA TYR A 127 -15.20 5.99 -16.47
C TYR A 127 -15.75 4.55 -16.58
N PHE A 128 -15.51 3.69 -15.58
CA PHE A 128 -16.02 2.33 -15.57
C PHE A 128 -17.55 2.29 -15.65
N LYS A 129 -18.22 3.12 -14.86
CA LYS A 129 -19.68 3.18 -14.79
C LYS A 129 -20.29 3.68 -16.11
N GLU A 130 -19.71 4.71 -16.71
CA GLU A 130 -20.16 5.29 -17.97
C GLU A 130 -20.02 4.29 -19.14
N ASN A 131 -18.94 3.51 -19.16
CA ASN A 131 -18.64 2.56 -20.24
C ASN A 131 -19.08 1.12 -19.94
N GLY A 132 -19.78 0.86 -18.85
CA GLY A 132 -20.27 -0.48 -18.48
C GLY A 132 -19.14 -1.49 -18.21
N ILE A 133 -18.01 -1.02 -17.68
CA ILE A 133 -16.83 -1.85 -17.40
C ILE A 133 -16.85 -2.33 -15.95
N ALA A 134 -16.82 -3.65 -15.75
CA ALA A 134 -16.61 -4.26 -14.43
C ALA A 134 -15.13 -4.15 -14.03
N GLY A 135 -14.68 -2.91 -13.69
CA GLY A 135 -13.28 -2.57 -13.43
C GLY A 135 -12.72 -3.16 -12.14
N ARG A 136 -11.41 -3.02 -11.98
CA ARG A 136 -10.66 -3.45 -10.80
C ARG A 136 -9.94 -2.28 -10.17
N ILE A 137 -10.21 -2.00 -8.90
CA ILE A 137 -9.54 -0.97 -8.10
C ILE A 137 -8.70 -1.65 -7.04
N ILE A 138 -7.41 -1.39 -7.06
CA ILE A 138 -6.42 -1.91 -6.12
C ILE A 138 -5.73 -0.72 -5.47
N THR A 139 -5.83 -0.60 -4.17
CA THR A 139 -5.17 0.44 -3.39
C THR A 139 -4.04 -0.14 -2.55
N ILE A 140 -3.08 0.70 -2.16
CA ILE A 140 -1.97 0.23 -1.35
C ILE A 140 -2.11 0.77 0.08
N GLY A 141 -2.41 -0.14 0.99
CA GLY A 141 -2.44 0.07 2.43
C GLY A 141 -1.05 -0.06 3.06
N SER A 142 -1.02 -0.35 4.36
CA SER A 142 0.22 -0.64 5.12
C SER A 142 -0.15 -1.30 6.46
N PRO A 143 0.73 -2.17 7.03
CA PRO A 143 0.60 -2.61 8.43
C PRO A 143 0.53 -1.43 9.40
N THR A 144 1.26 -0.34 9.14
CA THR A 144 1.20 0.91 9.93
C THR A 144 -0.23 1.48 10.00
N GLY A 145 -1.00 1.41 8.92
CA GLY A 145 -2.41 1.84 8.91
C GLY A 145 -3.34 0.91 9.71
N GLN A 146 -2.93 -0.32 9.99
CA GLN A 146 -3.69 -1.29 10.77
C GLN A 146 -3.34 -1.22 12.26
N ARG A 147 -2.06 -1.03 12.61
CA ARG A 147 -1.57 -1.18 13.99
C ARG A 147 -0.89 0.08 14.56
N GLY A 148 -0.62 1.09 13.71
CA GLY A 148 0.17 2.26 14.09
C GLY A 148 1.68 1.99 14.04
N ASN A 149 2.48 3.06 13.95
CA ASN A 149 3.93 3.02 14.08
C ASN A 149 4.44 4.37 14.60
N PHE A 150 5.49 4.34 15.43
CA PHE A 150 6.07 5.56 15.98
C PHE A 150 6.60 6.49 14.88
N GLY A 151 6.27 7.78 14.98
CA GLY A 151 6.74 8.80 14.04
C GLY A 151 5.95 8.87 12.72
N GLN A 152 4.87 8.10 12.55
CA GLN A 152 4.10 7.99 11.32
C GLN A 152 2.62 8.37 11.47
N THR A 153 2.31 9.41 12.27
CA THR A 153 0.92 9.84 12.49
C THR A 153 0.19 10.16 11.17
N ASN A 154 0.82 10.92 10.27
CA ASN A 154 0.30 11.27 8.96
C ASN A 154 0.11 10.03 8.06
N TYR A 155 1.12 9.18 7.99
CA TYR A 155 1.12 7.97 7.16
C TYR A 155 0.12 6.93 7.66
N ALA A 156 0.07 6.69 8.98
CA ALA A 156 -0.90 5.80 9.61
C ALA A 156 -2.33 6.24 9.33
N ALA A 157 -2.63 7.55 9.50
CA ALA A 157 -3.93 8.12 9.20
C ALA A 157 -4.33 7.91 7.72
N ALA A 158 -3.40 8.20 6.79
CA ALA A 158 -3.66 8.02 5.37
C ALA A 158 -3.92 6.54 5.02
N LYS A 159 -3.08 5.62 5.50
CA LYS A 159 -3.18 4.19 5.17
C LYS A 159 -4.38 3.51 5.83
N ALA A 160 -4.77 3.91 7.05
CA ALA A 160 -6.02 3.48 7.67
C ALA A 160 -7.24 4.02 6.91
N GLY A 161 -7.22 5.30 6.50
CA GLY A 161 -8.26 5.93 5.70
C GLY A 161 -8.48 5.25 4.35
N ILE A 162 -7.39 4.85 3.66
CA ILE A 162 -7.47 4.10 2.39
C ILE A 162 -8.26 2.79 2.58
N VAL A 163 -7.96 2.00 3.61
CA VAL A 163 -8.68 0.74 3.87
C VAL A 163 -10.15 1.00 4.26
N GLY A 164 -10.42 2.12 4.97
CA GLY A 164 -11.78 2.58 5.25
C GLY A 164 -12.56 2.91 3.98
N MET A 165 -11.94 3.67 3.05
CA MET A 165 -12.54 3.99 1.75
C MET A 165 -12.83 2.73 0.92
N VAL A 166 -11.92 1.76 0.88
CA VAL A 166 -12.09 0.50 0.15
C VAL A 166 -13.35 -0.24 0.58
N ARG A 167 -13.64 -0.32 1.88
CA ARG A 167 -14.86 -0.96 2.39
C ARG A 167 -16.12 -0.24 1.92
N THR A 168 -16.09 1.10 1.91
CA THR A 168 -17.21 1.92 1.42
C THR A 168 -17.40 1.74 -0.09
N TRP A 169 -16.33 1.80 -0.87
CA TRP A 169 -16.37 1.63 -2.32
C TRP A 169 -16.84 0.25 -2.76
N ALA A 170 -16.50 -0.81 -2.01
CA ALA A 170 -17.03 -2.14 -2.26
C ALA A 170 -18.57 -2.18 -2.22
N LEU A 171 -19.20 -1.35 -1.40
CA LEU A 171 -20.66 -1.20 -1.35
C LEU A 171 -21.20 -0.34 -2.50
N GLU A 172 -20.59 0.82 -2.73
CA GLU A 172 -21.04 1.80 -3.72
C GLU A 172 -20.88 1.28 -5.17
N MET A 173 -19.82 0.52 -5.43
CA MET A 173 -19.45 0.02 -6.77
C MET A 173 -20.09 -1.34 -7.11
N LYS A 174 -20.72 -2.00 -6.14
CA LYS A 174 -21.29 -3.35 -6.29
C LYS A 174 -22.20 -3.50 -7.51
N LYS A 175 -23.10 -2.53 -7.74
CA LYS A 175 -24.04 -2.59 -8.88
C LYS A 175 -23.37 -2.49 -10.24
N ALA A 176 -22.18 -1.88 -10.32
CA ALA A 176 -21.41 -1.77 -11.54
C ALA A 176 -20.46 -2.98 -11.76
N GLY A 177 -20.43 -3.94 -10.83
CA GLY A 177 -19.52 -5.09 -10.91
C GLY A 177 -18.04 -4.73 -10.71
N VAL A 178 -17.76 -3.51 -10.22
CA VAL A 178 -16.39 -3.04 -9.93
C VAL A 178 -15.97 -3.54 -8.56
N THR A 179 -14.78 -4.11 -8.46
CA THR A 179 -14.19 -4.51 -7.18
C THR A 179 -13.19 -3.47 -6.67
N ALA A 180 -13.12 -3.29 -5.35
CA ALA A 180 -12.14 -2.44 -4.69
C ALA A 180 -11.49 -3.19 -3.52
N ASN A 181 -10.17 -3.34 -3.55
CA ASN A 181 -9.40 -4.04 -2.52
C ASN A 181 -8.13 -3.26 -2.15
N ALA A 182 -7.63 -3.49 -0.94
CA ALA A 182 -6.37 -2.94 -0.46
C ALA A 182 -5.31 -4.05 -0.37
N VAL A 183 -4.14 -3.83 -0.97
CA VAL A 183 -2.94 -4.63 -0.75
C VAL A 183 -2.14 -4.00 0.38
N ILE A 184 -1.69 -4.81 1.34
CA ILE A 184 -0.86 -4.42 2.49
C ILE A 184 0.54 -5.03 2.28
N PRO A 185 1.43 -4.34 1.56
CA PRO A 185 2.74 -4.89 1.19
C PRO A 185 3.72 -4.86 2.37
N VAL A 186 4.58 -5.89 2.44
CA VAL A 186 5.74 -5.92 3.33
C VAL A 186 6.96 -6.32 2.50
N ALA A 187 7.71 -5.32 2.01
CA ALA A 187 8.78 -5.55 1.04
C ALA A 187 9.95 -4.57 1.20
N ALA A 188 11.11 -5.00 0.71
CA ALA A 188 12.30 -4.16 0.57
C ALA A 188 12.01 -3.04 -0.45
N THR A 189 12.19 -1.81 -0.01
CA THR A 189 12.04 -0.61 -0.84
C THR A 189 12.99 0.47 -0.33
N ALA A 190 13.15 1.55 -1.06
CA ALA A 190 13.88 2.72 -0.57
C ALA A 190 13.33 3.25 0.77
N MET A 191 12.05 3.03 1.06
CA MET A 191 11.42 3.43 2.32
C MET A 191 11.88 2.55 3.49
N THR A 192 12.04 1.25 3.30
CA THR A 192 12.45 0.31 4.36
C THR A 192 13.95 0.29 4.62
N LYS A 193 14.75 0.85 3.71
CA LYS A 193 16.22 0.94 3.83
C LYS A 193 16.67 1.71 5.08
N THR A 194 15.86 2.67 5.53
CA THR A 194 16.17 3.49 6.71
C THR A 194 15.92 2.78 8.04
N VAL A 195 15.28 1.60 8.03
CA VAL A 195 14.94 0.82 9.22
C VAL A 195 16.09 -0.15 9.53
N PRO A 196 16.86 0.05 10.62
CA PRO A 196 18.05 -0.77 10.90
C PRO A 196 17.76 -2.28 10.99
N TYR A 197 16.58 -2.65 11.47
CA TYR A 197 16.14 -4.03 11.59
C TYR A 197 16.12 -4.79 10.25
N PHE A 198 15.75 -4.11 9.13
CA PHE A 198 15.66 -4.72 7.81
C PHE A 198 16.92 -4.52 6.95
N ARG A 199 17.98 -3.90 7.47
CA ARG A 199 19.15 -3.51 6.71
C ARG A 199 19.74 -4.67 5.90
N LYS A 200 20.03 -5.80 6.52
CA LYS A 200 20.64 -6.96 5.82
C LYS A 200 19.73 -7.54 4.73
N ALA A 201 18.41 -7.50 4.95
CA ALA A 201 17.45 -7.93 3.93
C ALA A 201 17.46 -7.00 2.71
N VAL A 202 17.44 -5.68 2.95
CA VAL A 202 17.48 -4.68 1.87
C VAL A 202 18.81 -4.70 1.11
N GLU A 203 19.93 -4.86 1.81
CA GLU A 203 21.26 -4.98 1.19
C GLU A 203 21.39 -6.24 0.33
N ALA A 204 20.79 -7.37 0.73
CA ALA A 204 20.76 -8.58 -0.08
C ALA A 204 19.95 -8.35 -1.38
N ASP A 205 18.77 -7.73 -1.26
CA ASP A 205 17.94 -7.38 -2.42
C ASP A 205 18.67 -6.45 -3.41
N GLU A 206 19.31 -5.40 -2.90
CA GLU A 206 20.10 -4.46 -3.72
C GLU A 206 21.27 -5.13 -4.48
N ARG A 207 21.84 -6.20 -3.91
CA ARG A 207 22.91 -6.98 -4.57
C ARG A 207 22.38 -8.07 -5.50
N GLY A 208 21.04 -8.25 -5.60
CA GLY A 208 20.43 -9.36 -6.33
C GLY A 208 20.68 -10.73 -5.69
N GLU A 209 20.98 -10.75 -4.39
CA GLU A 209 21.18 -11.96 -3.61
C GLU A 209 19.87 -12.44 -2.99
N ALA A 210 19.79 -13.73 -2.68
CA ALA A 210 18.64 -14.28 -1.97
C ALA A 210 18.51 -13.63 -0.58
N MET A 211 17.33 -13.09 -0.29
CA MET A 211 17.03 -12.53 1.02
C MET A 211 17.07 -13.63 2.08
N PRO A 212 17.67 -13.40 3.26
CA PRO A 212 17.71 -14.40 4.31
C PRO A 212 16.33 -14.96 4.69
N ALA A 213 16.23 -16.29 4.85
CA ALA A 213 14.98 -17.00 5.08
C ALA A 213 14.18 -16.47 6.29
N PHE A 214 14.87 -16.00 7.33
CA PHE A 214 14.24 -15.39 8.50
C PHE A 214 13.32 -14.22 8.13
N PHE A 215 13.78 -13.30 7.27
CA PHE A 215 12.95 -12.17 6.83
C PHE A 215 11.77 -12.64 5.99
N ARG A 216 12.00 -13.58 5.06
CA ARG A 216 10.95 -14.07 4.16
C ARG A 216 9.87 -14.87 4.90
N HIS A 217 10.30 -15.82 5.73
CA HIS A 217 9.41 -16.79 6.41
C HIS A 217 8.75 -16.22 7.66
N GLU A 218 9.57 -15.71 8.60
CA GLU A 218 9.05 -15.32 9.91
C GLU A 218 8.35 -13.96 9.86
N LEU A 219 8.89 -13.03 9.06
CA LEU A 219 8.36 -11.67 9.00
C LEU A 219 7.48 -11.43 7.77
N GLY A 220 7.52 -12.31 6.78
CA GLY A 220 6.87 -12.08 5.49
C GLY A 220 7.42 -10.82 4.81
N PHE A 221 8.72 -10.53 5.01
CA PHE A 221 9.40 -9.41 4.38
C PHE A 221 10.13 -9.91 3.14
N GLY A 222 9.78 -9.40 1.98
CA GLY A 222 10.31 -9.87 0.70
C GLY A 222 10.76 -8.75 -0.22
N THR A 223 10.87 -9.08 -1.49
CA THR A 223 11.12 -8.13 -2.56
C THR A 223 9.81 -7.46 -3.04
N ALA A 224 9.91 -6.43 -3.86
CA ALA A 224 8.74 -5.82 -4.49
C ALA A 224 7.99 -6.83 -5.40
N ASP A 225 8.72 -7.74 -6.03
CA ASP A 225 8.16 -8.76 -6.93
C ASP A 225 7.33 -9.82 -6.18
N ASP A 226 7.63 -10.11 -4.91
CA ASP A 226 6.84 -11.04 -4.09
C ASP A 226 5.38 -10.55 -3.87
N VAL A 227 5.13 -9.24 -4.01
CA VAL A 227 3.80 -8.65 -3.86
C VAL A 227 3.05 -8.53 -5.18
N ALA A 228 3.79 -8.43 -6.29
CA ALA A 228 3.22 -8.12 -7.61
C ALA A 228 2.21 -9.18 -8.10
N GLY A 229 2.44 -10.45 -7.78
CA GLY A 229 1.52 -11.54 -8.10
C GLY A 229 0.12 -11.36 -7.50
N LEU A 230 0.02 -10.85 -6.25
CA LEU A 230 -1.28 -10.55 -5.64
C LEU A 230 -2.00 -9.40 -6.37
N VAL A 231 -1.27 -8.36 -6.79
CA VAL A 231 -1.85 -7.25 -7.56
C VAL A 231 -2.40 -7.74 -8.90
N ALA A 232 -1.65 -8.58 -9.62
CA ALA A 232 -2.11 -9.16 -10.88
C ALA A 232 -3.32 -10.09 -10.70
N PHE A 233 -3.34 -10.89 -9.64
CA PHE A 233 -4.48 -11.73 -9.29
C PHE A 233 -5.74 -10.88 -9.02
N LEU A 234 -5.64 -9.84 -8.18
CA LEU A 234 -6.77 -8.96 -7.88
C LEU A 234 -7.25 -8.15 -9.10
N ALA A 235 -6.39 -7.95 -10.09
CA ALA A 235 -6.71 -7.31 -11.37
C ALA A 235 -7.44 -8.24 -12.34
N SER A 236 -7.41 -9.54 -12.11
CA SER A 236 -7.95 -10.56 -13.01
C SER A 236 -9.45 -10.81 -12.84
N ASP A 237 -10.01 -11.58 -13.74
CA ASP A 237 -11.43 -11.99 -13.67
C ASP A 237 -11.64 -13.09 -12.63
N GLU A 238 -10.60 -13.84 -12.27
CA GLU A 238 -10.61 -14.85 -11.20
C GLU A 238 -10.88 -14.23 -9.82
N ALA A 239 -10.54 -12.95 -9.63
CA ALA A 239 -10.81 -12.20 -8.41
C ALA A 239 -12.13 -11.42 -8.42
N ALA A 240 -13.02 -11.62 -9.40
CA ALA A 240 -14.27 -10.87 -9.55
C ALA A 240 -15.21 -10.95 -8.31
N GLY A 241 -15.09 -12.00 -7.52
CA GLY A 241 -15.83 -12.17 -6.26
C GLY A 241 -15.16 -11.55 -5.02
N ILE A 242 -13.96 -10.98 -5.15
CA ILE A 242 -13.17 -10.44 -4.03
C ILE A 242 -13.30 -8.91 -4.04
N THR A 243 -13.97 -8.35 -3.03
CA THR A 243 -14.11 -6.90 -2.89
C THR A 243 -14.20 -6.48 -1.42
N GLY A 244 -13.75 -5.28 -1.10
CA GLY A 244 -13.75 -4.73 0.26
C GLY A 244 -12.66 -5.27 1.16
N GLN A 245 -11.73 -6.09 0.65
CA GLN A 245 -10.74 -6.79 1.44
C GLN A 245 -9.44 -6.00 1.59
N ALA A 246 -8.73 -6.28 2.70
CA ALA A 246 -7.36 -5.86 2.92
C ALA A 246 -6.49 -7.12 3.00
N ILE A 247 -5.56 -7.28 2.03
CA ILE A 247 -4.78 -8.51 1.85
C ILE A 247 -3.31 -8.17 1.91
N GLY A 248 -2.60 -8.78 2.87
CA GLY A 248 -1.16 -8.63 3.07
C GLY A 248 -0.37 -9.61 2.22
N ALA A 249 0.72 -9.14 1.62
CA ALA A 249 1.68 -9.98 0.93
C ALA A 249 3.10 -9.46 1.12
N GLY A 250 4.05 -10.40 1.18
CA GLY A 250 5.47 -10.10 1.26
C GLY A 250 6.27 -11.34 1.63
N GLY A 251 7.45 -11.52 1.03
CA GLY A 251 8.24 -12.74 1.20
C GLY A 251 7.40 -13.97 0.88
N ASP A 252 7.35 -14.89 1.82
CA ASP A 252 6.62 -16.15 1.66
C ASP A 252 5.23 -16.12 2.33
N ARG A 253 4.77 -14.92 2.75
CA ARG A 253 3.52 -14.73 3.50
C ARG A 253 2.40 -14.14 2.64
N LEU A 254 1.22 -14.76 2.72
CA LEU A 254 -0.07 -14.18 2.30
C LEU A 254 -0.97 -14.08 3.52
N GLN A 255 -1.63 -12.94 3.73
CA GLN A 255 -2.37 -12.64 4.94
C GLN A 255 -3.69 -11.93 4.62
N LEU A 256 -4.80 -12.38 5.19
CA LEU A 256 -6.07 -11.68 5.14
C LEU A 256 -6.30 -10.93 6.45
N TRP A 257 -6.47 -9.61 6.37
CA TRP A 257 -6.81 -8.77 7.51
C TRP A 257 -8.33 -8.79 7.74
N THR A 258 -8.74 -8.95 9.00
CA THR A 258 -10.16 -8.89 9.37
C THR A 258 -10.74 -7.48 9.17
N HIS A 259 -12.05 -7.39 8.96
CA HIS A 259 -12.75 -6.13 9.13
C HIS A 259 -12.79 -5.76 10.62
N PRO A 260 -12.79 -4.45 10.95
CA PRO A 260 -13.03 -4.03 12.33
C PRO A 260 -14.39 -4.55 12.82
N GLU A 261 -14.37 -5.21 13.96
CA GLU A 261 -15.55 -5.69 14.66
C GLU A 261 -15.40 -5.42 16.17
N ALA A 262 -16.52 -5.41 16.90
CA ALA A 262 -16.47 -5.26 18.34
C ALA A 262 -15.92 -6.55 18.97
N ALA A 263 -14.77 -6.46 19.64
CA ALA A 263 -14.18 -7.59 20.37
C ALA A 263 -15.05 -8.05 21.56
N ALA A 264 -15.87 -7.16 22.10
CA ALA A 264 -16.87 -7.42 23.13
C ALA A 264 -17.94 -6.35 23.13
N THR A 265 -19.14 -6.70 23.54
CA THR A 265 -20.27 -5.78 23.72
C THR A 265 -20.98 -6.11 25.02
N GLU A 266 -21.22 -5.09 25.84
CA GLU A 266 -21.92 -5.23 27.11
C GLU A 266 -23.08 -4.22 27.17
N TYR A 267 -24.17 -4.60 27.82
CA TYR A 267 -25.39 -3.80 27.90
C TYR A 267 -25.72 -3.47 29.35
N ARG A 268 -26.18 -2.25 29.62
CA ARG A 268 -26.68 -1.80 30.91
C ARG A 268 -27.94 -0.97 30.73
N GLU A 269 -28.98 -1.31 31.44
CA GLU A 269 -30.23 -0.53 31.47
C GLU A 269 -29.97 0.87 32.05
N GLY A 270 -30.45 1.90 31.37
CA GLY A 270 -30.19 3.30 31.73
C GLY A 270 -28.87 3.87 31.32
N GLY A 271 -28.04 3.09 30.59
CA GLY A 271 -26.72 3.48 30.07
C GLY A 271 -25.60 3.36 31.11
N TRP A 272 -24.37 3.64 30.65
CA TRP A 272 -23.14 3.54 31.43
C TRP A 272 -22.77 4.91 31.99
N ARG A 273 -22.86 5.09 33.34
CA ARG A 273 -22.44 6.31 34.01
C ARG A 273 -20.95 6.22 34.38
N TYR A 274 -20.31 7.33 34.70
CA TYR A 274 -18.90 7.38 35.06
C TYR A 274 -18.50 6.36 36.14
N GLN A 275 -19.29 6.31 37.25
CA GLN A 275 -19.00 5.39 38.35
C GLN A 275 -19.15 3.91 37.92
N ASP A 276 -20.11 3.60 37.05
CA ASP A 276 -20.30 2.26 36.49
C ASP A 276 -19.09 1.82 35.65
N LEU A 277 -18.50 2.76 34.87
CA LEU A 277 -17.29 2.48 34.09
C LEU A 277 -16.07 2.29 34.98
N VAL A 278 -15.93 3.12 36.04
CA VAL A 278 -14.82 2.96 37.02
C VAL A 278 -14.83 1.57 37.63
N GLU A 279 -15.99 1.04 37.99
CA GLU A 279 -16.12 -0.27 38.65
C GLU A 279 -16.04 -1.45 37.67
N ASN A 280 -16.55 -1.29 36.46
CA ASN A 280 -16.81 -2.44 35.57
C ASN A 280 -15.90 -2.52 34.34
N PHE A 281 -15.30 -1.41 33.86
CA PHE A 281 -14.52 -1.41 32.60
C PHE A 281 -13.38 -2.43 32.62
N GLY A 282 -12.59 -2.46 33.69
CA GLY A 282 -11.51 -3.40 33.86
C GLY A 282 -11.95 -4.87 33.85
N PRO A 283 -12.92 -5.27 34.70
CA PRO A 283 -13.51 -6.62 34.67
C PRO A 283 -14.11 -7.03 33.31
N LEU A 284 -14.79 -6.13 32.60
CA LEU A 284 -15.46 -6.44 31.34
C LEU A 284 -14.51 -6.50 30.13
N PHE A 285 -13.55 -5.57 30.05
CA PHE A 285 -12.75 -5.35 28.84
C PHE A 285 -11.24 -5.45 29.04
N GLY A 286 -10.73 -5.44 30.27
CA GLY A 286 -9.30 -5.32 30.56
C GLY A 286 -8.43 -6.38 29.87
N ASN A 287 -8.89 -7.63 29.80
CA ASN A 287 -8.20 -8.74 29.13
C ASN A 287 -8.43 -8.78 27.60
N LYS A 288 -9.21 -7.84 27.05
CA LYS A 288 -9.52 -7.74 25.61
C LYS A 288 -8.85 -6.53 24.96
N LEU A 289 -8.19 -5.68 25.75
CA LEU A 289 -7.42 -4.54 25.23
C LEU A 289 -6.25 -5.05 24.39
N GLN A 290 -6.08 -4.45 23.23
CA GLN A 290 -5.03 -4.84 22.28
C GLN A 290 -3.85 -3.85 22.36
N SER A 291 -2.63 -4.37 22.20
CA SER A 291 -1.44 -3.56 21.99
C SER A 291 -1.46 -2.88 20.62
N VAL A 292 -0.72 -1.80 20.49
CA VAL A 292 -0.50 -1.10 19.21
C VAL A 292 0.94 -1.32 18.73
N GLY A 293 1.18 -1.05 17.45
CA GLY A 293 2.48 -1.25 16.80
C GLY A 293 2.68 -2.68 16.29
N GLU A 294 3.72 -2.86 15.52
CA GLU A 294 4.19 -4.18 15.10
C GLU A 294 5.28 -4.66 16.05
N GLU A 295 5.14 -5.88 16.54
CA GLU A 295 6.17 -6.55 17.31
C GLU A 295 7.00 -7.42 16.36
N PHE A 296 8.29 -7.11 16.24
CA PHE A 296 9.22 -7.91 15.47
C PHE A 296 9.90 -8.97 16.35
N LEU A 297 10.07 -10.14 15.78
CA LEU A 297 10.85 -11.20 16.43
C LEU A 297 12.30 -10.76 16.64
N PRO A 298 13.00 -11.22 17.69
CA PRO A 298 14.43 -10.95 17.85
C PRO A 298 15.21 -11.41 16.61
N LEU A 299 16.13 -10.56 16.11
CA LEU A 299 17.01 -10.96 15.01
C LEU A 299 17.94 -12.09 15.48
N PRO A 300 18.11 -13.17 14.68
CA PRO A 300 19.18 -14.13 14.87
C PRO A 300 20.56 -13.45 14.94
N GLU A 301 21.51 -14.02 15.68
CA GLU A 301 22.83 -13.41 15.89
C GLU A 301 23.52 -13.01 14.60
N GLU A 302 23.48 -13.87 13.59
CA GLU A 302 24.09 -13.65 12.26
C GLU A 302 23.42 -12.51 11.47
N LEU A 303 22.20 -12.11 11.83
CA LEU A 303 21.44 -11.03 11.20
C LEU A 303 21.46 -9.73 12.00
N GLN A 304 22.01 -9.74 13.20
CA GLN A 304 22.14 -8.52 14.01
C GLN A 304 23.05 -7.52 13.31
N PRO A 305 22.77 -6.21 13.41
CA PRO A 305 23.70 -5.18 12.97
C PRO A 305 25.03 -5.34 13.71
N GLU A 306 26.16 -5.18 13.00
CA GLU A 306 27.45 -5.12 13.67
C GLU A 306 27.40 -4.01 14.73
N ALA A 307 27.84 -4.32 15.95
CA ALA A 307 27.88 -3.34 17.03
C ALA A 307 28.74 -2.16 16.56
N GLN A 308 28.13 -0.99 16.40
CA GLN A 308 28.93 0.20 16.12
C GLN A 308 29.93 0.37 17.27
N PRO A 309 31.23 0.49 16.97
CA PRO A 309 32.22 0.75 18.03
C PRO A 309 31.75 1.99 18.79
N ALA A 310 31.62 1.86 20.10
CA ALA A 310 31.18 2.94 20.97
C ALA A 310 32.00 4.19 20.61
N ALA A 311 31.31 5.26 20.19
CA ALA A 311 31.97 6.53 19.91
C ALA A 311 32.79 6.90 21.16
N ALA A 312 34.12 6.94 21.01
CA ALA A 312 35.02 7.29 22.08
C ALA A 312 34.57 8.67 22.62
N THR A 313 34.01 8.66 23.82
CA THR A 313 33.69 9.88 24.53
C THR A 313 35.00 10.63 24.75
N ALA A 314 35.28 11.57 23.85
CA ALA A 314 36.36 12.53 24.07
C ALA A 314 36.01 13.29 25.35
N LYS A 315 36.70 12.95 26.44
CA LYS A 315 36.71 13.76 27.66
C LYS A 315 37.34 15.11 27.29
N VAL A 316 36.51 16.09 27.05
CA VAL A 316 36.96 17.49 27.06
C VAL A 316 37.28 17.83 28.53
N ARG A 317 38.53 18.10 28.80
CA ARG A 317 39.02 18.68 30.06
C ARG A 317 38.71 20.15 30.07
#